data_b003155c261288647bd45339d96042a4
#
_entry.id   b003155c261288647bd45339d96042a4
#
_cell.length_a   1.000
_cell.length_b   1.000
_cell.length_c   1.000
_cell.angle_alpha   90.00
_cell.angle_beta   90.00
_cell.angle_gamma   90.00
#
_symmetry.space_group_name_H-M   'P 1'
#
loop_
_entity.id
_entity.type
_entity.pdbx_description
1 polymer ?
#
loop_
_entity_poly.entity_id
_entity_poly.type
_entity_poly.pdbx_seq_one_letter_code
_entity_poly.pdbx_strand_id
1 'polypeptide(L)'
;EAQVNLTPEEQAMVDQFAQKIDITNSQQVLQYGSACQKKIGDFSEAALSKVSTKDLGEVGDMITDLIGELKSFDANEEQQKGIMGFFKKKTSQLDALKTKYDKTETNVEKIQSMLEAHQVQLLKDIAMLDKMYELNMAYFKELSMYILAGKKKLADVRANELQQAMDKAKVSGLPEDAQAARDLADQCERFEKKLYDLELTRNISLQMGPQIRLLQNNNTMMAEKIQSTIVNTIP
;
A
#
# COMPACT_ATOMS: atom_id res chain seq x y z
N GLU A 1 10.00 -12.43 -15.40
CA GLU A 1 10.43 -12.69 -14.02
C GLU A 1 10.94 -11.38 -13.42
N ALA A 2 10.34 -10.93 -12.33
CA ALA A 2 10.85 -9.77 -11.60
C ALA A 2 12.23 -10.14 -11.01
N GLN A 3 13.28 -9.64 -11.61
CA GLN A 3 14.63 -9.85 -11.11
C GLN A 3 14.81 -9.08 -9.80
N VAL A 4 15.16 -9.80 -8.75
CA VAL A 4 15.54 -9.21 -7.47
C VAL A 4 17.06 -9.00 -7.48
N ASN A 5 17.48 -7.76 -7.34
CA ASN A 5 18.89 -7.43 -7.21
C ASN A 5 19.34 -7.72 -5.77
N LEU A 6 20.07 -8.82 -5.61
CA LEU A 6 20.68 -9.19 -4.34
C LEU A 6 22.12 -8.67 -4.26
N THR A 7 22.51 -8.20 -3.09
CA THR A 7 23.92 -7.94 -2.82
C THR A 7 24.72 -9.24 -2.76
N PRO A 8 26.06 -9.22 -2.90
CA PRO A 8 26.88 -10.41 -2.76
C PRO A 8 26.68 -11.13 -1.40
N GLU A 9 26.47 -10.36 -0.34
CA GLU A 9 26.22 -10.88 1.00
C GLU A 9 24.84 -11.57 1.07
N GLU A 10 23.82 -10.98 0.46
CA GLU A 10 22.48 -11.57 0.38
C GLU A 10 22.47 -12.82 -0.47
N GLN A 11 23.21 -12.86 -1.56
CA GLN A 11 23.39 -14.08 -2.37
C GLN A 11 24.08 -15.19 -1.57
N ALA A 12 25.10 -14.85 -0.79
CA ALA A 12 25.77 -15.80 0.09
C ALA A 12 24.81 -16.35 1.16
N MET A 13 23.95 -15.51 1.72
CA MET A 13 22.90 -15.93 2.67
C MET A 13 21.93 -16.91 2.03
N VAL A 14 21.49 -16.65 0.81
CA VAL A 14 20.61 -17.55 0.04
C VAL A 14 21.29 -18.90 -0.16
N ASP A 15 22.55 -18.90 -0.56
CA ASP A 15 23.32 -20.12 -0.83
C ASP A 15 23.51 -20.96 0.45
N GLN A 16 23.86 -20.32 1.55
CA GLN A 16 24.00 -21.00 2.86
C GLN A 16 22.66 -21.52 3.38
N PHE A 17 21.60 -20.76 3.23
CA PHE A 17 20.27 -21.18 3.66
C PHE A 17 19.75 -22.35 2.82
N ALA A 18 19.99 -22.36 1.52
CA ALA A 18 19.64 -23.48 0.63
C ALA A 18 20.22 -24.80 1.11
N GLN A 19 21.43 -24.81 1.63
CA GLN A 19 22.08 -26.02 2.16
C GLN A 19 21.38 -26.58 3.40
N LYS A 20 20.70 -25.75 4.19
CA LYS A 20 20.01 -26.14 5.42
C LYS A 20 18.58 -26.63 5.20
N ILE A 21 18.04 -26.50 3.99
CA ILE A 21 16.69 -26.92 3.67
C ILE A 21 16.65 -28.45 3.56
N ASP A 22 15.73 -29.07 4.30
CA ASP A 22 15.43 -30.49 4.22
C ASP A 22 14.04 -30.71 3.64
N ILE A 23 13.96 -31.05 2.36
CA ILE A 23 12.69 -31.27 1.65
C ILE A 23 12.00 -32.59 2.03
N THR A 24 12.72 -33.49 2.74
CA THR A 24 12.15 -34.74 3.24
C THR A 24 11.37 -34.56 4.55
N ASN A 25 11.58 -33.44 5.23
CA ASN A 25 10.84 -33.06 6.42
C ASN A 25 9.54 -32.34 6.04
N SER A 26 8.41 -33.03 6.09
CA SER A 26 7.10 -32.52 5.72
C SER A 26 6.69 -31.28 6.50
N GLN A 27 7.03 -31.17 7.79
CA GLN A 27 6.72 -30.01 8.61
C GLN A 27 7.54 -28.79 8.17
N GLN A 28 8.82 -28.97 7.88
CA GLN A 28 9.68 -27.91 7.38
C GLN A 28 9.21 -27.38 6.02
N VAL A 29 8.78 -28.28 5.12
CA VAL A 29 8.20 -27.93 3.81
C VAL A 29 6.90 -27.14 3.99
N LEU A 30 6.01 -27.58 4.87
CA LEU A 30 4.73 -26.90 5.12
C LEU A 30 4.94 -25.49 5.65
N GLN A 31 5.92 -25.30 6.52
CA GLN A 31 6.21 -24.00 7.16
C GLN A 31 7.19 -23.13 6.35
N TYR A 32 7.74 -23.64 5.24
CA TYR A 32 8.73 -22.92 4.46
C TYR A 32 8.20 -21.58 3.97
N GLY A 33 8.86 -20.48 4.37
CA GLY A 33 8.46 -19.12 3.98
C GLY A 33 7.13 -18.61 4.56
N SER A 34 6.44 -19.41 5.39
CA SER A 34 5.10 -19.09 5.90
C SER A 34 5.07 -17.84 6.76
N ALA A 35 6.11 -17.57 7.54
CA ALA A 35 6.19 -16.35 8.33
C ALA A 35 6.25 -15.09 7.46
N CYS A 36 7.03 -15.11 6.40
CA CYS A 36 7.10 -14.00 5.43
C CYS A 36 5.80 -13.87 4.63
N GLN A 37 5.23 -14.99 4.21
CA GLN A 37 3.94 -15.04 3.53
C GLN A 37 2.82 -14.42 4.38
N LYS A 38 2.79 -14.73 5.67
CA LYS A 38 1.84 -14.14 6.62
C LYS A 38 2.04 -12.63 6.76
N LYS A 39 3.28 -12.16 6.90
CA LYS A 39 3.59 -10.72 6.95
C LYS A 39 3.05 -9.97 5.74
N ILE A 40 3.20 -10.52 4.54
CA ILE A 40 2.69 -9.93 3.30
C ILE A 40 1.17 -9.92 3.29
N GLY A 41 0.50 -10.99 3.71
CA GLY A 41 -0.95 -11.07 3.83
C GLY A 41 -1.51 -10.03 4.80
N ASP A 42 -1.00 -9.99 6.02
CA ASP A 42 -1.41 -9.04 7.07
C ASP A 42 -1.15 -7.59 6.62
N PHE A 43 -0.02 -7.35 5.97
CA PHE A 43 0.32 -6.04 5.42
C PHE A 43 -0.65 -5.61 4.31
N SER A 44 -0.97 -6.49 3.37
CA SER A 44 -1.88 -6.20 2.26
C SER A 44 -3.28 -5.87 2.76
N GLU A 45 -3.79 -6.61 3.74
CA GLU A 45 -5.08 -6.35 4.38
C GLU A 45 -5.09 -5.00 5.09
N ALA A 46 -4.06 -4.70 5.88
CA ALA A 46 -3.92 -3.42 6.58
C ALA A 46 -3.80 -2.24 5.60
N ALA A 47 -3.06 -2.40 4.50
CA ALA A 47 -2.93 -1.39 3.47
C ALA A 47 -4.27 -1.09 2.78
N LEU A 48 -4.99 -2.14 2.36
CA LEU A 48 -6.30 -2.00 1.70
C LEU A 48 -7.33 -1.35 2.61
N SER A 49 -7.36 -1.66 3.90
CA SER A 49 -8.29 -1.07 4.85
C SER A 49 -8.08 0.43 5.05
N LYS A 50 -6.83 0.89 5.02
CA LYS A 50 -6.48 2.32 5.15
C LYS A 50 -6.79 3.12 3.89
N VAL A 51 -6.80 2.46 2.73
CA VAL A 51 -7.06 3.06 1.42
C VAL A 51 -8.54 3.33 1.20
N SER A 52 -9.41 2.46 1.68
CA SER A 52 -10.84 2.50 1.38
C SER A 52 -11.63 3.55 2.17
N THR A 53 -11.02 4.22 3.16
CA THR A 53 -11.74 5.06 4.13
C THR A 53 -11.61 6.56 3.88
N LYS A 54 -10.91 7.02 2.84
CA LYS A 54 -10.74 8.46 2.58
C LYS A 54 -11.69 8.93 1.51
N ASP A 55 -12.75 9.55 1.98
CA ASP A 55 -13.72 10.22 1.14
C ASP A 55 -13.16 11.54 0.62
N LEU A 56 -12.68 11.53 -0.63
CA LEU A 56 -12.28 12.73 -1.36
C LEU A 56 -13.47 13.69 -1.57
N GLY A 57 -14.71 13.21 -1.44
CA GLY A 57 -15.92 13.99 -1.52
C GLY A 57 -16.01 15.02 -0.40
N GLU A 58 -15.67 14.67 0.83
CA GLU A 58 -15.74 15.59 1.98
C GLU A 58 -14.89 16.86 1.77
N VAL A 59 -13.66 16.72 1.27
CA VAL A 59 -12.79 17.88 0.98
C VAL A 59 -13.34 18.69 -0.20
N GLY A 60 -13.89 18.04 -1.22
CA GLY A 60 -14.54 18.69 -2.33
C GLY A 60 -15.76 19.50 -1.89
N ASP A 61 -16.56 18.94 -1.00
CA ASP A 61 -17.73 19.60 -0.41
C ASP A 61 -17.32 20.82 0.41
N MET A 62 -16.29 20.70 1.26
CA MET A 62 -15.76 21.83 2.03
C MET A 62 -15.27 22.98 1.14
N ILE A 63 -14.57 22.68 0.05
CA ILE A 63 -14.11 23.69 -0.91
C ILE A 63 -15.31 24.34 -1.62
N THR A 64 -16.32 23.57 -1.96
CA THR A 64 -17.55 24.07 -2.58
C THR A 64 -18.32 24.97 -1.63
N ASP A 65 -18.45 24.58 -0.37
CA ASP A 65 -19.09 25.39 0.67
C ASP A 65 -18.35 26.71 0.90
N LEU A 66 -17.01 26.68 0.96
CA LEU A 66 -16.21 27.88 1.06
C LEU A 66 -16.46 28.85 -0.09
N ILE A 67 -16.44 28.35 -1.34
CA ILE A 67 -16.72 29.17 -2.52
C ILE A 67 -18.16 29.70 -2.48
N GLY A 68 -19.12 28.90 -2.03
CA GLY A 68 -20.51 29.28 -1.85
C GLY A 68 -20.69 30.43 -0.85
N GLU A 69 -20.05 30.35 0.30
CA GLU A 69 -20.07 31.40 1.33
C GLU A 69 -19.50 32.73 0.80
N LEU A 70 -18.34 32.67 0.15
CA LEU A 70 -17.70 33.87 -0.43
C LEU A 70 -18.55 34.50 -1.55
N LYS A 71 -19.10 33.70 -2.46
CA LYS A 71 -19.99 34.21 -3.55
C LYS A 71 -21.28 34.78 -3.01
N SER A 72 -21.86 34.22 -1.98
CA SER A 72 -23.10 34.75 -1.38
C SER A 72 -22.87 36.11 -0.72
N PHE A 73 -21.66 36.36 -0.22
CA PHE A 73 -21.29 37.67 0.29
C PHE A 73 -21.17 38.70 -0.81
N ASP A 74 -20.45 38.43 -1.91
CA ASP A 74 -20.26 39.31 -3.05
C ASP A 74 -21.58 39.67 -3.73
N ALA A 75 -22.46 38.68 -3.95
CA ALA A 75 -23.75 38.92 -4.63
C ALA A 75 -24.67 39.90 -3.86
N ASN A 76 -24.55 39.93 -2.53
CA ASN A 76 -25.31 40.88 -1.71
C ASN A 76 -24.73 42.31 -1.71
N GLU A 77 -23.41 42.45 -1.94
CA GLU A 77 -22.81 43.78 -2.16
C GLU A 77 -23.24 44.39 -3.49
N GLU A 78 -23.34 43.61 -4.57
CA GLU A 78 -23.79 44.07 -5.87
C GLU A 78 -25.25 44.46 -5.88
N GLN A 79 -26.14 43.74 -5.20
CA GLN A 79 -27.56 44.09 -5.08
C GLN A 79 -27.79 45.40 -4.29
N GLN A 80 -26.90 45.72 -3.34
CA GLN A 80 -27.00 46.98 -2.61
C GLN A 80 -26.52 48.20 -3.40
N LYS A 81 -25.65 48.03 -4.40
CA LYS A 81 -25.19 49.11 -5.30
C LYS A 81 -26.24 49.51 -6.34
N GLY A 82 -27.26 48.68 -6.58
CA GLY A 82 -28.30 48.89 -7.60
C GLY A 82 -29.55 49.64 -7.16
N ILE A 83 -29.72 49.98 -5.88
CA ILE A 83 -30.92 50.67 -5.38
C ILE A 83 -30.53 52.00 -4.79
N MET A 84 -30.48 53.02 -5.63
CA MET A 84 -30.56 54.43 -5.24
C MET A 84 -31.99 54.73 -4.76
N GLY A 85 -32.22 54.58 -3.47
CA GLY A 85 -33.53 54.74 -2.85
C GLY A 85 -33.46 55.10 -1.38
N PHE A 86 -33.12 56.35 -1.06
CA PHE A 86 -33.60 57.18 0.03
C PHE A 86 -33.52 56.72 1.50
N PHE A 87 -32.59 57.34 2.20
CA PHE A 87 -32.70 57.86 3.57
C PHE A 87 -33.86 57.37 4.46
N LYS A 88 -33.59 56.36 5.26
CA LYS A 88 -33.93 56.24 6.69
C LYS A 88 -33.60 54.87 7.20
N LYS A 89 -32.78 54.83 8.26
CA LYS A 89 -32.24 53.69 9.01
C LYS A 89 -30.84 53.25 8.59
N LYS A 90 -29.88 54.17 8.58
CA LYS A 90 -28.48 53.85 8.38
C LYS A 90 -27.86 52.91 9.44
N THR A 91 -28.36 52.91 10.66
CA THR A 91 -27.79 52.09 11.76
C THR A 91 -28.19 50.63 11.67
N SER A 92 -29.46 50.30 11.40
CA SER A 92 -29.91 48.90 11.38
C SER A 92 -29.42 48.11 10.16
N GLN A 93 -29.14 48.77 9.03
CA GLN A 93 -28.58 48.12 7.85
C GLN A 93 -27.09 47.87 7.98
N LEU A 94 -26.35 48.80 8.61
CA LEU A 94 -24.94 48.59 8.95
C LEU A 94 -24.74 47.47 9.96
N ASP A 95 -25.61 47.40 10.98
CA ASP A 95 -25.59 46.33 11.97
C ASP A 95 -25.93 44.96 11.35
N ALA A 96 -26.92 44.92 10.46
CA ALA A 96 -27.28 43.70 9.71
C ALA A 96 -26.16 43.25 8.76
N LEU A 97 -25.52 44.20 8.06
CA LEU A 97 -24.39 43.94 7.20
C LEU A 97 -23.18 43.42 8.00
N LYS A 98 -22.90 44.09 9.13
CA LYS A 98 -21.83 43.66 10.04
C LYS A 98 -22.09 42.26 10.61
N THR A 99 -23.31 41.99 11.08
CA THR A 99 -23.67 40.65 11.57
C THR A 99 -23.53 39.58 10.48
N LYS A 100 -23.90 39.91 9.24
CA LYS A 100 -23.73 39.00 8.11
C LYS A 100 -22.26 38.79 7.77
N TYR A 101 -21.44 39.84 7.82
CA TYR A 101 -20.00 39.78 7.62
C TYR A 101 -19.36 38.90 8.69
N ASP A 102 -19.63 39.17 9.99
CA ASP A 102 -19.12 38.40 11.11
C ASP A 102 -19.50 36.93 11.02
N LYS A 103 -20.73 36.62 10.57
CA LYS A 103 -21.18 35.25 10.37
C LYS A 103 -20.46 34.56 9.21
N THR A 104 -20.28 35.24 8.09
CA THR A 104 -19.53 34.70 6.94
C THR A 104 -18.07 34.50 7.27
N GLU A 105 -17.44 35.48 7.93
CA GLU A 105 -16.07 35.38 8.43
C GLU A 105 -15.90 34.14 9.35
N THR A 106 -16.78 33.96 10.33
CA THR A 106 -16.76 32.80 11.23
C THR A 106 -16.92 31.48 10.48
N ASN A 107 -17.80 31.43 9.47
CA ASN A 107 -17.99 30.21 8.65
C ASN A 107 -16.74 29.94 7.81
N VAL A 108 -16.15 30.95 7.20
CA VAL A 108 -14.91 30.84 6.40
C VAL A 108 -13.76 30.38 7.27
N GLU A 109 -13.56 30.96 8.46
CA GLU A 109 -12.53 30.53 9.42
C GLU A 109 -12.72 29.06 9.87
N LYS A 110 -13.96 28.64 10.09
CA LYS A 110 -14.30 27.25 10.42
C LYS A 110 -13.92 26.32 9.30
N ILE A 111 -14.30 26.65 8.05
CA ILE A 111 -13.97 25.83 6.88
C ILE A 111 -12.47 25.81 6.66
N GLN A 112 -11.78 26.94 6.81
CA GLN A 112 -10.31 26.99 6.75
C GLN A 112 -9.66 26.05 7.75
N SER A 113 -10.08 26.11 9.03
CA SER A 113 -9.54 25.22 10.07
C SER A 113 -9.77 23.75 9.76
N MET A 114 -10.91 23.39 9.18
CA MET A 114 -11.21 22.02 8.75
C MET A 114 -10.31 21.60 7.58
N LEU A 115 -10.10 22.46 6.59
CA LEU A 115 -9.19 22.20 5.46
C LEU A 115 -7.74 22.04 5.93
N GLU A 116 -7.26 22.87 6.86
CA GLU A 116 -5.93 22.75 7.45
C GLU A 116 -5.76 21.44 8.22
N ALA A 117 -6.77 21.01 8.98
CA ALA A 117 -6.77 19.74 9.68
C ALA A 117 -6.71 18.55 8.69
N HIS A 118 -7.46 18.60 7.59
CA HIS A 118 -7.40 17.62 6.51
C HIS A 118 -6.03 17.58 5.83
N GLN A 119 -5.43 18.75 5.57
CA GLN A 119 -4.10 18.83 4.98
C GLN A 119 -3.06 18.15 5.88
N VAL A 120 -3.08 18.44 7.19
CA VAL A 120 -2.17 17.80 8.16
C VAL A 120 -2.36 16.30 8.16
N GLN A 121 -3.60 15.80 8.12
CA GLN A 121 -3.86 14.37 8.06
C GLN A 121 -3.35 13.74 6.76
N LEU A 122 -3.54 14.38 5.61
CA LEU A 122 -3.02 13.91 4.33
C LEU A 122 -1.50 13.83 4.32
N LEU A 123 -0.81 14.81 4.90
CA LEU A 123 0.67 14.79 5.01
C LEU A 123 1.17 13.65 5.91
N LYS A 124 0.47 13.36 7.01
CA LYS A 124 0.76 12.19 7.85
C LYS A 124 0.57 10.88 7.08
N ASP A 125 -0.49 10.80 6.29
CA ASP A 125 -0.79 9.62 5.48
C ASP A 125 0.25 9.42 4.36
N ILE A 126 0.72 10.50 3.73
CA ILE A 126 1.79 10.45 2.73
C ILE A 126 3.07 9.87 3.36
N ALA A 127 3.45 10.35 4.56
CA ALA A 127 4.61 9.83 5.27
C ALA A 127 4.44 8.35 5.67
N MET A 128 3.24 7.96 6.09
CA MET A 128 2.91 6.57 6.40
C MET A 128 2.99 5.68 5.16
N LEU A 129 2.47 6.14 4.02
CA LEU A 129 2.51 5.42 2.74
C LEU A 129 3.94 5.22 2.26
N ASP A 130 4.84 6.18 2.49
CA ASP A 130 6.27 6.02 2.22
C ASP A 130 6.87 4.85 3.01
N LYS A 131 6.62 4.79 4.30
CA LYS A 131 7.07 3.68 5.14
C LYS A 131 6.44 2.34 4.72
N MET A 132 5.18 2.35 4.33
CA MET A 132 4.50 1.15 3.83
C MET A 132 5.13 0.67 2.52
N TYR A 133 5.50 1.57 1.63
CA TYR A 133 6.19 1.21 0.40
C TYR A 133 7.55 0.56 0.68
N GLU A 134 8.36 1.14 1.56
CA GLU A 134 9.66 0.58 1.96
C GLU A 134 9.50 -0.81 2.61
N LEU A 135 8.51 -0.97 3.49
CA LEU A 135 8.23 -2.24 4.15
C LEU A 135 7.76 -3.31 3.15
N ASN A 136 6.92 -2.94 2.21
CA ASN A 136 6.49 -3.83 1.12
C ASN A 136 7.68 -4.31 0.28
N MET A 137 8.61 -3.42 -0.04
CA MET A 137 9.83 -3.78 -0.78
C MET A 137 10.73 -4.72 0.03
N ALA A 138 10.84 -4.51 1.34
CA ALA A 138 11.59 -5.40 2.23
C ALA A 138 10.97 -6.81 2.28
N TYR A 139 9.67 -6.92 2.40
CA TYR A 139 8.96 -8.20 2.38
C TYR A 139 9.06 -8.91 1.02
N PHE A 140 8.94 -8.17 -0.05
CA PHE A 140 9.15 -8.70 -1.40
C PHE A 140 10.54 -9.31 -1.56
N LYS A 141 11.58 -8.62 -1.08
CA LYS A 141 12.95 -9.09 -1.12
C LYS A 141 13.16 -10.32 -0.25
N GLU A 142 12.66 -10.31 0.98
CA GLU A 142 12.74 -11.45 1.91
C GLU A 142 12.11 -12.69 1.30
N LEU A 143 10.87 -12.60 0.80
CA LEU A 143 10.17 -13.72 0.18
C LEU A 143 10.88 -14.21 -1.08
N SER A 144 11.43 -13.30 -1.88
CA SER A 144 12.21 -13.65 -3.07
C SER A 144 13.46 -14.43 -2.71
N MET A 145 14.13 -14.11 -1.60
CA MET A 145 15.28 -14.86 -1.12
C MET A 145 14.89 -16.29 -0.70
N TYR A 146 13.74 -16.48 -0.01
CA TYR A 146 13.19 -17.80 0.29
C TYR A 146 12.92 -18.62 -0.97
N ILE A 147 12.31 -18.01 -1.97
CA ILE A 147 11.99 -18.67 -3.25
C ILE A 147 13.29 -19.08 -3.97
N LEU A 148 14.29 -18.20 -4.04
CA LEU A 148 15.56 -18.49 -4.69
C LEU A 148 16.33 -19.61 -3.98
N ALA A 149 16.38 -19.60 -2.64
CA ALA A 149 17.01 -20.65 -1.85
C ALA A 149 16.29 -21.99 -2.05
N GLY A 150 14.97 -21.99 -2.06
CA GLY A 150 14.16 -23.18 -2.30
C GLY A 150 14.34 -23.75 -3.71
N LYS A 151 14.35 -22.92 -4.74
CA LYS A 151 14.61 -23.32 -6.13
C LYS A 151 16.01 -23.93 -6.30
N LYS A 152 17.01 -23.32 -5.67
CA LYS A 152 18.37 -23.85 -5.67
C LYS A 152 18.45 -25.23 -5.02
N LYS A 153 17.84 -25.38 -3.84
CA LYS A 153 17.78 -26.68 -3.15
C LYS A 153 17.06 -27.74 -3.97
N LEU A 154 15.92 -27.40 -4.55
CA LEU A 154 15.13 -28.31 -5.37
C LEU A 154 15.91 -28.78 -6.60
N ALA A 155 16.58 -27.87 -7.29
CA ALA A 155 17.44 -28.21 -8.43
C ALA A 155 18.59 -29.13 -8.03
N ASP A 156 19.22 -28.86 -6.89
CA ASP A 156 20.33 -29.68 -6.37
C ASP A 156 19.87 -31.10 -6.01
N VAL A 157 18.76 -31.24 -5.29
CA VAL A 157 18.18 -32.55 -4.93
C VAL A 157 17.78 -33.34 -6.19
N ARG A 158 17.16 -32.69 -7.17
CA ARG A 158 16.78 -33.35 -8.43
C ARG A 158 17.99 -33.83 -9.22
N ALA A 159 19.05 -33.01 -9.29
CA ALA A 159 20.23 -33.34 -10.06
C ALA A 159 21.12 -34.43 -9.40
N ASN A 160 21.12 -34.50 -8.08
CA ASN A 160 22.00 -35.38 -7.31
C ASN A 160 21.25 -36.52 -6.61
N GLU A 161 20.55 -36.25 -5.50
CA GLU A 161 19.94 -37.26 -4.65
C GLU A 161 18.84 -38.04 -5.38
N LEU A 162 17.93 -37.37 -6.09
CA LEU A 162 16.86 -38.02 -6.83
C LEU A 162 17.44 -38.88 -7.97
N GLN A 163 18.40 -38.37 -8.72
CA GLN A 163 19.04 -39.11 -9.80
C GLN A 163 19.75 -40.35 -9.27
N GLN A 164 20.47 -40.23 -8.16
CA GLN A 164 21.12 -41.37 -7.53
C GLN A 164 20.11 -42.43 -7.03
N ALA A 165 19.00 -42.01 -6.45
CA ALA A 165 17.93 -42.93 -6.02
C ALA A 165 17.30 -43.66 -7.20
N MET A 166 17.05 -42.97 -8.31
CA MET A 166 16.52 -43.56 -9.55
C MET A 166 17.51 -44.57 -10.17
N ASP A 167 18.79 -44.22 -10.23
CA ASP A 167 19.82 -45.07 -10.78
C ASP A 167 20.03 -46.33 -9.91
N LYS A 168 20.02 -46.16 -8.59
CA LYS A 168 20.07 -47.29 -7.65
C LYS A 168 18.90 -48.22 -7.85
N ALA A 169 17.68 -47.73 -7.98
CA ALA A 169 16.49 -48.53 -8.22
C ALA A 169 16.58 -49.32 -9.54
N LYS A 170 17.13 -48.71 -10.60
CA LYS A 170 17.35 -49.41 -11.89
C LYS A 170 18.39 -50.55 -11.78
N VAL A 171 19.44 -50.30 -11.03
CA VAL A 171 20.55 -51.29 -10.86
C VAL A 171 20.15 -52.42 -9.94
N SER A 172 19.54 -52.13 -8.80
CA SER A 172 19.18 -53.12 -7.79
C SER A 172 17.95 -53.98 -8.20
N GLY A 173 17.00 -53.32 -8.90
CA GLY A 173 15.69 -53.92 -9.22
C GLY A 173 14.83 -54.22 -7.99
N LEU A 174 15.23 -53.74 -6.81
CA LEU A 174 14.52 -53.94 -5.56
C LEU A 174 13.33 -53.01 -5.39
N PRO A 175 12.15 -53.54 -4.98
CA PRO A 175 10.97 -52.70 -4.72
C PRO A 175 11.17 -51.56 -3.74
N GLU A 176 12.00 -51.77 -2.71
CA GLU A 176 12.33 -50.77 -1.70
C GLU A 176 13.08 -49.57 -2.29
N ASP A 177 14.04 -49.82 -3.18
CA ASP A 177 14.79 -48.75 -3.86
C ASP A 177 13.92 -47.99 -4.84
N ALA A 178 13.01 -48.69 -5.54
CA ALA A 178 12.02 -48.06 -6.40
C ALA A 178 11.02 -47.19 -5.62
N GLN A 179 10.62 -47.63 -4.44
CA GLN A 179 9.75 -46.86 -3.55
C GLN A 179 10.46 -45.60 -3.01
N ALA A 180 11.71 -45.76 -2.54
CA ALA A 180 12.50 -44.62 -2.09
C ALA A 180 12.69 -43.56 -3.14
N ALA A 181 12.92 -43.93 -4.40
CA ALA A 181 13.00 -42.97 -5.52
C ALA A 181 11.67 -42.25 -5.78
N ARG A 182 10.52 -42.95 -5.72
CA ARG A 182 9.19 -42.35 -5.85
C ARG A 182 8.89 -41.38 -4.71
N ASP A 183 9.18 -41.79 -3.47
CA ASP A 183 8.95 -40.94 -2.30
C ASP A 183 9.74 -39.65 -2.37
N LEU A 184 10.99 -39.68 -2.82
CA LEU A 184 11.80 -38.50 -3.00
C LEU A 184 11.29 -37.62 -4.16
N ALA A 185 10.83 -38.22 -5.25
CA ALA A 185 10.20 -37.49 -6.35
C ALA A 185 8.93 -36.75 -5.87
N ASP A 186 8.07 -37.42 -5.11
CA ASP A 186 6.87 -36.82 -4.52
C ASP A 186 7.20 -35.67 -3.54
N GLN A 187 8.26 -35.83 -2.77
CA GLN A 187 8.74 -34.77 -1.86
C GLN A 187 9.24 -33.55 -2.66
N CYS A 188 9.95 -33.75 -3.75
CA CYS A 188 10.35 -32.67 -4.66
C CYS A 188 9.12 -31.94 -5.23
N GLU A 189 8.09 -32.65 -5.67
CA GLU A 189 6.86 -32.03 -6.22
C GLU A 189 6.10 -31.23 -5.15
N ARG A 190 6.00 -31.75 -3.92
CA ARG A 190 5.36 -31.00 -2.82
C ARG A 190 6.08 -29.71 -2.51
N PHE A 191 7.41 -29.76 -2.49
CA PHE A 191 8.20 -28.56 -2.27
C PHE A 191 8.10 -27.57 -3.42
N GLU A 192 8.06 -28.04 -4.65
CA GLU A 192 7.83 -27.19 -5.83
C GLU A 192 6.47 -26.47 -5.76
N LYS A 193 5.40 -27.18 -5.38
CA LYS A 193 4.09 -26.57 -5.14
C LYS A 193 4.15 -25.49 -4.05
N LYS A 194 4.87 -25.75 -2.97
CA LYS A 194 5.05 -24.72 -1.91
C LYS A 194 5.79 -23.49 -2.43
N LEU A 195 6.83 -23.66 -3.23
CA LEU A 195 7.53 -22.53 -3.87
C LEU A 195 6.61 -21.76 -4.81
N TYR A 196 5.75 -22.44 -5.54
CA TYR A 196 4.74 -21.79 -6.40
C TYR A 196 3.75 -20.96 -5.58
N ASP A 197 3.28 -21.46 -4.44
CA ASP A 197 2.42 -20.68 -3.52
C ASP A 197 3.13 -19.41 -3.00
N LEU A 198 4.43 -19.51 -2.71
CA LEU A 198 5.22 -18.35 -2.32
C LEU A 198 5.38 -17.34 -3.46
N GLU A 199 5.51 -17.81 -4.70
CA GLU A 199 5.55 -16.94 -5.89
C GLU A 199 4.24 -16.18 -6.08
N LEU A 200 3.09 -16.81 -5.85
CA LEU A 200 1.78 -16.15 -5.90
C LEU A 200 1.69 -15.03 -4.85
N THR A 201 2.14 -15.28 -3.62
CA THR A 201 2.19 -14.25 -2.57
C THR A 201 3.17 -13.13 -2.93
N ARG A 202 4.32 -13.44 -3.52
CA ARG A 202 5.28 -12.44 -4.02
C ARG A 202 4.64 -11.53 -5.06
N ASN A 203 3.83 -12.07 -5.96
CA ASN A 203 3.12 -11.28 -6.95
C ASN A 203 2.12 -10.30 -6.33
N ILE A 204 1.47 -10.65 -5.22
CA ILE A 204 0.64 -9.72 -4.45
C ILE A 204 1.49 -8.54 -3.96
N SER A 205 2.63 -8.81 -3.33
CA SER A 205 3.56 -7.77 -2.88
C SER A 205 4.05 -6.88 -4.04
N LEU A 206 4.34 -7.48 -5.19
CA LEU A 206 4.77 -6.74 -6.39
C LEU A 206 3.69 -5.77 -6.88
N GLN A 207 2.42 -6.15 -6.81
CA GLN A 207 1.29 -5.31 -7.21
C GLN A 207 0.98 -4.20 -6.20
N MET A 208 1.27 -4.41 -4.91
CA MET A 208 1.02 -3.45 -3.85
C MET A 208 1.87 -2.18 -3.97
N GLY A 209 3.11 -2.28 -4.45
CA GLY A 209 4.01 -1.14 -4.59
C GLY A 209 3.42 0.00 -5.42
N PRO A 210 3.03 -0.22 -6.68
CA PRO A 210 2.38 0.80 -7.52
C PRO A 210 1.08 1.34 -6.93
N GLN A 211 0.28 0.50 -6.25
CA GLN A 211 -0.97 0.93 -5.60
C GLN A 211 -0.69 1.90 -4.45
N ILE A 212 0.29 1.62 -3.61
CA ILE A 212 0.72 2.52 -2.53
C ILE A 212 1.19 3.86 -3.11
N ARG A 213 1.97 3.86 -4.19
CA ARG A 213 2.44 5.08 -4.85
C ARG A 213 1.30 5.89 -5.48
N LEU A 214 0.33 5.21 -6.08
CA LEU A 214 -0.85 5.89 -6.64
C LEU A 214 -1.64 6.64 -5.55
N LEU A 215 -1.86 6.00 -4.41
CA LEU A 215 -2.51 6.63 -3.26
C LEU A 215 -1.73 7.80 -2.71
N GLN A 216 -0.42 7.65 -2.58
CA GLN A 216 0.47 8.71 -2.12
C GLN A 216 0.39 9.91 -3.06
N ASN A 217 0.40 9.70 -4.36
CA ASN A 217 0.26 10.75 -5.36
C ASN A 217 -1.11 11.44 -5.27
N ASN A 218 -2.19 10.70 -5.11
CA ASN A 218 -3.53 11.25 -4.94
C ASN A 218 -3.62 12.12 -3.68
N ASN A 219 -3.07 11.65 -2.56
CA ASN A 219 -3.02 12.42 -1.31
C ASN A 219 -2.17 13.68 -1.46
N THR A 220 -1.04 13.61 -2.17
CA THR A 220 -0.18 14.77 -2.46
C THR A 220 -0.93 15.83 -3.28
N MET A 221 -1.59 15.42 -4.35
CA MET A 221 -2.39 16.34 -5.19
C MET A 221 -3.53 17.00 -4.38
N MET A 222 -4.17 16.25 -3.49
CA MET A 222 -5.23 16.77 -2.64
C MET A 222 -4.68 17.78 -1.62
N ALA A 223 -3.56 17.47 -0.97
CA ALA A 223 -2.89 18.37 -0.02
C ALA A 223 -2.46 19.68 -0.71
N GLU A 224 -1.93 19.61 -1.91
CA GLU A 224 -1.56 20.77 -2.72
C GLU A 224 -2.80 21.62 -3.11
N LYS A 225 -3.91 20.99 -3.47
CA LYS A 225 -5.15 21.66 -3.79
C LYS A 225 -5.73 22.39 -2.58
N ILE A 226 -5.71 21.78 -1.40
CA ILE A 226 -6.11 22.43 -0.14
C ILE A 226 -5.22 23.63 0.14
N GLN A 227 -3.90 23.50 0.03
CA GLN A 227 -2.97 24.61 0.22
C GLN A 227 -3.24 25.77 -0.74
N SER A 228 -3.45 25.46 -2.01
CA SER A 228 -3.79 26.47 -3.03
C SER A 228 -5.11 27.19 -2.71
N THR A 229 -6.11 26.45 -2.23
CA THR A 229 -7.41 27.03 -1.84
C THR A 229 -7.25 27.97 -0.64
N ILE A 230 -6.51 27.57 0.40
CA ILE A 230 -6.26 28.38 1.60
C ILE A 230 -5.55 29.67 1.20
N VAL A 231 -4.49 29.57 0.39
CA VAL A 231 -3.64 30.74 0.05
C VAL A 231 -4.33 31.69 -0.94
N ASN A 232 -5.08 31.17 -1.91
CA ASN A 232 -5.58 31.98 -3.03
C ASN A 232 -7.06 32.35 -2.91
N THR A 233 -7.83 31.72 -2.04
CA THR A 233 -9.28 31.91 -1.93
C THR A 233 -9.69 32.61 -0.65
N ILE A 234 -8.92 32.44 0.41
CA ILE A 234 -9.17 33.06 1.72
C ILE A 234 -8.35 34.36 1.79
N PRO A 235 -9.00 35.54 1.95
CA PRO A 235 -8.32 36.82 2.00
C PRO A 235 -7.50 37.01 3.28
#